data_d8d46bb30e456f6fcf6b7df1a6c4ca86
#
_entry.id   d8d46bb30e456f6fcf6b7df1a6c4ca86
#
_cell.length_a   1.000
_cell.length_b   1.000
_cell.length_c   1.000
_cell.angle_alpha   90.00
_cell.angle_beta   90.00
_cell.angle_gamma   90.00
#
_symmetry.space_group_name_H-M   'P 1'
#
loop_
_entity.id
_entity.type
_entity.pdbx_description
1 polymer ?
#
loop_
_entity_poly.entity_id
_entity_poly.type
_entity_poly.pdbx_seq_one_letter_code
_entity_poly.pdbx_strand_id
1 'polypeptide(L)'
;MGIFDFLKGTNINDEIKAYQAAQDAILLDVRTAQEYREGHIPGSVNIPIQSIANGRTPSDNKNKQIYVYCHSGSRSRQAVSILKSIGYSNVKNIGGIAAYRGKVER
;
A
#
# COMPACT_ATOMS: atom_id res chain seq x y z
N MET A 1 -9.34 -6.08 -23.02
CA MET A 1 -8.99 -6.12 -23.23
C MET A 1 -7.97 -5.80 -23.23
N GLY A 2 -7.59 -6.11 -22.95
CA GLY A 2 -6.45 -6.14 -23.10
C GLY A 2 -5.50 -5.39 -22.40
N ILE A 3 -4.64 -4.83 -23.15
CA ILE A 3 -3.59 -4.01 -22.61
C ILE A 3 -4.12 -2.88 -21.76
N PHE A 4 -5.21 -2.28 -22.22
CA PHE A 4 -5.77 -1.16 -21.48
C PHE A 4 -6.33 -1.57 -20.15
N ASP A 5 -6.96 -2.72 -20.10
CA ASP A 5 -7.46 -3.22 -18.82
C ASP A 5 -6.31 -3.49 -17.88
N PHE A 6 -5.23 -4.03 -18.40
CA PHE A 6 -4.05 -4.29 -17.61
C PHE A 6 -3.44 -3.01 -17.07
N LEU A 7 -3.31 -1.99 -17.94
CA LEU A 7 -2.70 -0.73 -17.53
C LEU A 7 -3.57 0.06 -16.56
N LYS A 8 -4.87 -0.10 -16.68
CA LYS A 8 -5.81 0.54 -15.77
C LYS A 8 -6.04 -0.28 -14.52
N GLY A 9 -5.40 -1.44 -14.44
CA GLY A 9 -5.76 -2.49 -13.54
C GLY A 9 -5.84 -2.14 -12.08
N THR A 10 -5.12 -1.12 -11.63
CA THR A 10 -5.14 -0.79 -10.23
C THR A 10 -5.91 0.50 -10.02
N ASN A 11 -7.04 0.40 -9.35
CA ASN A 11 -7.82 1.54 -8.93
C ASN A 11 -7.83 1.51 -7.41
N ILE A 12 -7.17 2.48 -6.80
CA ILE A 12 -7.01 2.48 -5.35
C ILE A 12 -8.35 2.43 -4.63
N ASN A 13 -9.39 3.04 -5.20
CA ASN A 13 -10.70 3.06 -4.56
C ASN A 13 -11.30 1.66 -4.47
N ASP A 14 -11.14 0.86 -5.54
CA ASP A 14 -11.59 -0.52 -5.53
C ASP A 14 -10.75 -1.39 -4.60
N GLU A 15 -9.45 -1.14 -4.57
CA GLU A 15 -8.55 -1.90 -3.71
C GLU A 15 -8.80 -1.62 -2.23
N ILE A 16 -9.17 -0.38 -1.90
CA ILE A 16 -9.52 -0.08 -0.52
C ILE A 16 -10.78 -0.83 -0.10
N LYS A 17 -11.75 -0.96 -1.01
CA LYS A 17 -12.94 -1.77 -0.72
C LYS A 17 -12.55 -3.23 -0.49
N ALA A 18 -11.62 -3.75 -1.29
CA ALA A 18 -11.13 -5.12 -1.10
C ALA A 18 -10.43 -5.27 0.25
N TYR A 19 -9.61 -4.29 0.63
CA TYR A 19 -8.96 -4.28 1.93
C TYR A 19 -9.99 -4.29 3.06
N GLN A 20 -11.02 -3.46 2.95
CA GLN A 20 -12.05 -3.36 3.98
C GLN A 20 -12.85 -4.66 4.11
N ALA A 21 -13.04 -5.37 3.01
CA ALA A 21 -13.75 -6.64 3.02
C ALA A 21 -12.87 -7.79 3.47
N ALA A 22 -11.56 -7.64 3.40
CA ALA A 22 -10.64 -8.69 3.79
C ALA A 22 -10.54 -8.75 5.31
N GLN A 23 -10.46 -9.96 5.82
CA GLN A 23 -10.21 -10.12 7.24
C GLN A 23 -8.71 -10.19 7.44
N ASP A 24 -8.20 -9.44 8.37
CA ASP A 24 -6.81 -9.59 8.78
C ASP A 24 -5.79 -9.15 7.72
N ALA A 25 -6.15 -8.18 6.90
CA ALA A 25 -5.22 -7.58 5.95
C ALA A 25 -4.59 -6.33 6.54
N ILE A 26 -3.43 -5.96 6.01
CA ILE A 26 -2.73 -4.74 6.41
C ILE A 26 -2.80 -3.74 5.27
N LEU A 27 -3.09 -2.48 5.60
CA LEU A 27 -2.99 -1.37 4.67
C LEU A 27 -1.76 -0.56 5.07
N LEU A 28 -0.77 -0.52 4.18
CA LEU A 28 0.54 0.05 4.47
C LEU A 28 0.77 1.32 3.69
N ASP A 29 1.00 2.42 4.40
CA ASP A 29 1.34 3.71 3.83
C ASP A 29 2.85 3.88 3.92
N VAL A 30 3.52 3.98 2.75
CA VAL A 30 4.98 4.07 2.73
C VAL A 30 5.49 5.49 2.45
N ARG A 31 4.61 6.47 2.64
CA ARG A 31 5.00 7.88 2.55
C ARG A 31 5.76 8.28 3.80
N THR A 32 6.24 9.54 3.82
CA THR A 32 6.90 10.05 5.01
C THR A 32 5.93 10.17 6.18
N ALA A 33 6.47 10.21 7.38
CA ALA A 33 5.64 10.40 8.57
C ALA A 33 4.87 11.72 8.51
N GLN A 34 5.48 12.77 7.96
CA GLN A 34 4.81 14.05 7.83
C GLN A 34 3.64 13.96 6.87
N GLU A 35 3.82 13.34 5.70
CA GLU A 35 2.72 13.14 4.76
C GLU A 35 1.57 12.39 5.43
N TYR A 36 1.90 11.35 6.17
CA TYR A 36 0.91 10.53 6.87
C TYR A 36 0.09 11.37 7.86
N ARG A 37 0.77 12.22 8.63
CA ARG A 37 0.08 13.07 9.60
C ARG A 37 -0.82 14.09 8.93
N GLU A 38 -0.51 14.50 7.71
CA GLU A 38 -1.32 15.48 6.99
C GLU A 38 -2.60 14.87 6.42
N GLY A 39 -2.68 13.56 6.36
CA GLY A 39 -3.88 12.87 5.92
C GLY A 39 -3.53 11.50 5.39
N HIS A 40 -4.24 10.48 5.85
CA HIS A 40 -3.99 9.11 5.42
C HIS A 40 -5.30 8.35 5.32
N ILE A 41 -5.27 7.23 4.64
CA ILE A 41 -6.46 6.39 4.48
C ILE A 41 -6.73 5.68 5.81
N PRO A 42 -7.99 5.70 6.27
CA PRO A 42 -8.32 5.07 7.55
C PRO A 42 -7.89 3.61 7.62
N GLY A 43 -7.33 3.23 8.74
CA GLY A 43 -6.86 1.88 8.97
C GLY A 43 -5.42 1.63 8.55
N SER A 44 -4.81 2.58 7.85
CA SER A 44 -3.44 2.37 7.39
C SER A 44 -2.43 2.52 8.53
N VAL A 45 -1.31 1.81 8.39
CA VAL A 45 -0.15 1.98 9.25
C VAL A 45 0.96 2.57 8.39
N ASN A 46 1.80 3.39 9.01
CA ASN A 46 2.84 4.12 8.27
C ASN A 46 4.21 3.52 8.54
N ILE A 47 4.85 3.04 7.49
CA ILE A 47 6.26 2.67 7.51
C ILE A 47 6.88 3.30 6.27
N PRO A 48 7.59 4.42 6.40
CA PRO A 48 8.18 5.07 5.22
C PRO A 48 9.08 4.13 4.43
N ILE A 49 9.15 4.36 3.13
CA ILE A 49 9.94 3.49 2.23
C ILE A 49 11.37 3.36 2.71
N GLN A 50 11.96 4.43 3.25
CA GLN A 50 13.31 4.40 3.75
C GLN A 50 13.47 3.37 4.87
N SER A 51 12.49 3.29 5.75
CA SER A 51 12.52 2.34 6.86
C SER A 51 12.39 0.91 6.35
N ILE A 52 11.57 0.70 5.32
CA ILE A 52 11.46 -0.64 4.72
C ILE A 52 12.78 -1.03 4.08
N ALA A 53 13.43 -0.11 3.38
CA ALA A 53 14.74 -0.36 2.80
C ALA A 53 15.78 -0.70 3.87
N ASN A 54 15.60 -0.19 5.08
CA ASN A 54 16.49 -0.47 6.20
C ASN A 54 16.07 -1.69 7.02
N GLY A 55 15.11 -2.47 6.54
CA GLY A 55 14.77 -3.74 7.17
C GLY A 55 13.52 -3.76 8.02
N ARG A 56 12.81 -2.65 8.16
CA ARG A 56 11.58 -2.64 8.92
C ARG A 56 10.45 -3.28 8.09
N THR A 57 9.64 -4.12 8.73
CA THR A 57 8.58 -4.84 8.03
C THR A 57 7.24 -4.66 8.72
N PRO A 58 6.12 -4.80 7.98
CA PRO A 58 4.79 -4.59 8.55
C PRO A 58 4.26 -5.77 9.35
N SER A 59 4.85 -6.94 9.21
CA SER A 59 4.37 -8.15 9.87
C SER A 59 5.45 -9.21 9.85
N ASP A 60 5.47 -10.06 10.86
CA ASP A 60 6.35 -11.23 10.85
C ASP A 60 5.77 -12.34 9.98
N ASN A 61 4.47 -12.28 9.68
CA ASN A 61 3.82 -13.28 8.85
C ASN A 61 4.00 -12.92 7.38
N LYS A 62 4.84 -13.68 6.68
CA LYS A 62 5.16 -13.38 5.29
C LYS A 62 4.06 -13.74 4.31
N ASN A 63 3.01 -14.41 4.77
CA ASN A 63 1.84 -14.69 3.97
C ASN A 63 0.71 -13.69 4.19
N LYS A 64 0.93 -12.71 5.04
CA LYS A 64 -0.06 -11.68 5.32
C LYS A 64 -0.42 -10.93 4.06
N GLN A 65 -1.72 -10.68 3.84
CA GLN A 65 -2.15 -9.86 2.73
C GLN A 65 -1.86 -8.40 3.07
N ILE A 66 -1.08 -7.74 2.23
CA ILE A 66 -0.65 -6.37 2.47
C ILE A 66 -0.96 -5.53 1.24
N TYR A 67 -1.73 -4.48 1.44
CA TYR A 67 -2.03 -3.49 0.41
C TYR A 67 -1.15 -2.29 0.68
N VAL A 68 -0.36 -1.87 -0.32
CA VAL A 68 0.64 -0.83 -0.13
C VAL A 68 0.32 0.37 -1.01
N TYR A 69 0.34 1.57 -0.43
CA TYR A 69 0.13 2.78 -1.21
C TYR A 69 1.13 3.87 -0.80
N CYS A 70 1.28 4.85 -1.69
CA CYS A 70 2.04 6.06 -1.38
C CYS A 70 1.27 7.25 -1.93
N HIS A 71 1.94 8.29 -2.40
CA HIS A 71 1.23 9.43 -2.99
C HIS A 71 0.73 9.11 -4.39
N SER A 72 1.59 8.62 -5.27
CA SER A 72 1.26 8.38 -6.68
C SER A 72 1.51 6.95 -7.14
N GLY A 73 2.07 6.10 -6.30
CA GLY A 73 2.29 4.68 -6.63
C GLY A 73 3.73 4.28 -6.87
N SER A 74 4.67 5.23 -6.96
CA SER A 74 6.05 4.87 -7.28
C SER A 74 6.83 4.35 -6.09
N ARG A 75 6.71 5.01 -4.93
CA ARG A 75 7.36 4.52 -3.71
C ARG A 75 6.76 3.20 -3.26
N SER A 76 5.43 3.06 -3.41
CA SER A 76 4.77 1.81 -3.04
C SER A 76 5.20 0.67 -3.95
N ARG A 77 5.48 0.94 -5.23
CA ARG A 77 6.01 -0.07 -6.11
C ARG A 77 7.39 -0.55 -5.64
N GLN A 78 8.24 0.38 -5.22
CA GLN A 78 9.55 0.02 -4.67
C GLN A 78 9.40 -0.80 -3.39
N ALA A 79 8.47 -0.40 -2.52
CA ALA A 79 8.24 -1.10 -1.27
C ALA A 79 7.79 -2.54 -1.51
N VAL A 80 6.89 -2.73 -2.48
CA VAL A 80 6.42 -4.07 -2.84
C VAL A 80 7.59 -4.91 -3.33
N SER A 81 8.44 -4.34 -4.17
CA SER A 81 9.61 -5.05 -4.69
C SER A 81 10.53 -5.50 -3.56
N ILE A 82 10.81 -4.61 -2.61
CA ILE A 82 11.67 -4.94 -1.47
C ILE A 82 11.02 -6.05 -0.62
N LEU A 83 9.75 -5.90 -0.30
CA LEU A 83 9.07 -6.88 0.55
C LEU A 83 9.02 -8.25 -0.11
N LYS A 84 8.75 -8.28 -1.41
CA LYS A 84 8.75 -9.56 -2.12
C LYS A 84 10.13 -10.20 -2.10
N SER A 85 11.19 -9.40 -2.23
CA SER A 85 12.55 -9.94 -2.25
C SER A 85 12.94 -10.58 -0.93
N ILE A 86 12.29 -10.21 0.17
CA ILE A 86 12.58 -10.80 1.47
C ILE A 86 11.51 -11.79 1.91
N GLY A 87 10.65 -12.21 0.99
CA GLY A 87 9.79 -13.36 1.22
C GLY A 87 8.30 -13.10 1.38
N TYR A 88 7.86 -11.84 1.33
CA TYR A 88 6.42 -11.57 1.43
C TYR A 88 5.72 -11.97 0.15
N SER A 89 4.72 -12.85 0.25
CA SER A 89 4.09 -13.46 -0.91
C SER A 89 2.79 -12.79 -1.33
N ASN A 90 2.16 -12.02 -0.45
CA ASN A 90 0.83 -11.45 -0.72
C ASN A 90 0.84 -9.93 -0.59
N VAL A 91 1.75 -9.27 -1.28
CA VAL A 91 1.94 -7.83 -1.22
C VAL A 91 1.53 -7.23 -2.55
N LYS A 92 0.71 -6.18 -2.50
CA LYS A 92 0.14 -5.58 -3.69
C LYS A 92 0.26 -4.07 -3.64
N ASN A 93 0.77 -3.47 -4.72
CA ASN A 93 0.78 -2.01 -4.87
C ASN A 93 -0.61 -1.59 -5.33
N ILE A 94 -1.27 -0.74 -4.56
CA ILE A 94 -2.62 -0.30 -4.91
C ILE A 94 -2.66 1.15 -5.43
N GLY A 95 -1.49 1.76 -5.60
CA GLY A 95 -1.42 3.08 -6.23
C GLY A 95 -1.17 4.19 -5.23
N GLY A 96 -1.82 5.30 -5.43
CA GLY A 96 -1.53 6.49 -4.64
C GLY A 96 -2.77 7.17 -4.09
N ILE A 97 -2.59 7.78 -2.92
CA ILE A 97 -3.66 8.51 -2.26
C ILE A 97 -4.15 9.69 -3.11
N ALA A 98 -3.33 10.16 -4.05
CA ALA A 98 -3.75 11.24 -4.94
C ALA A 98 -4.99 10.89 -5.74
N ALA A 99 -5.22 9.61 -6.03
CA ALA A 99 -6.39 9.17 -6.78
C ALA A 99 -7.50 8.64 -5.86
N TYR A 100 -7.27 8.62 -4.57
CA TYR A 100 -8.24 8.12 -3.61
C TYR A 100 -9.34 9.16 -3.39
N ARG A 101 -10.59 8.72 -3.37
CA ARG A 101 -11.74 9.61 -3.23
C ARG A 101 -12.49 9.44 -1.93
N GLY A 102 -12.01 8.60 -1.05
CA GLY A 102 -12.69 8.34 0.20
C GLY A 102 -12.25 9.31 1.29
N LYS A 103 -12.69 9.00 2.50
CA LYS A 103 -12.38 9.79 3.68
C LYS A 103 -10.93 9.60 4.08
N VAL A 104 -10.29 10.67 4.55
CA VAL A 104 -8.95 10.58 5.13
C VAL A 104 -9.02 10.93 6.61
N GLU A 105 -8.05 10.41 7.36
CA GLU A 105 -7.85 10.72 8.78
C GLU A 105 -6.55 11.47 8.95
N ARG A 106 -6.49 12.24 10.04
CA ARG A 106 -5.28 12.95 10.41
C ARG A 106 -4.84 12.62 11.80
#